data_0215fe15ae9a8cf0e6760d3aa9bb3c22
#
_entry.id   0215fe15ae9a8cf0e6760d3aa9bb3c22
#
_cell.length_a   1.000
_cell.length_b   1.000
_cell.length_c   1.000
_cell.angle_alpha   90.00
_cell.angle_beta   90.00
_cell.angle_gamma   90.00
#
_symmetry.space_group_name_H-M   'P 1'
#
loop_
_entity.id
_entity.type
_entity.pdbx_description
1 polymer ?
#
loop_
_entity_poly.entity_id
_entity_poly.type
_entity_poly.pdbx_seq_one_letter_code
_entity_poly.pdbx_strand_id
1 'polypeptide(L)'
;MKHSPTSRLLTGATTVALAAGGVALTGTAAQAAAQPYFTYTNGWRVDLHVRELADVNGDGRQDVVGFGYRGTYVALGQADGTFGAPELKLGSFGYDQGWRVGEHPRLLGDVNGDGRDDIVAFGNAGTYVSYGQADGGFTAPALKLGSFGSNQGWNVDDHLRVLGDVNGDGRDDIVGFGNAGTYVSYGQANNTFTAPALKLNSFGSNQGWDEDQYPRELADINGDGRDDIVGFGHAGTYVSYGQANNTFTAPALKLQNFGAAQGWSVDQHPREVGDVNGDGRDDVVGFGYGGTWVSYGQANGNLSTAVRKVQNFGVAQGWTVDQHPRELADMNGDGIEDIVGFGYGGTWVSYGRANNTFSTPALEVANFGVAQGWTEERFPRELGDVNGDGRDDVVGFGYSSTFVELF
;
A
#
# COMPACT_ATOMS: atom_id res chain seq x y z
N MET A 1 16.43 9.09 12.59
CA MET A 1 16.08 7.69 12.33
C MET A 1 15.30 7.72 11.02
N LYS A 2 15.77 7.02 10.03
CA LYS A 2 15.13 7.02 8.71
C LYS A 2 13.87 6.16 8.82
N HIS A 3 12.71 6.70 8.44
CA HIS A 3 11.48 5.95 8.33
C HIS A 3 11.62 4.97 7.17
N SER A 4 11.32 3.70 7.41
CA SER A 4 11.10 2.75 6.32
C SER A 4 9.78 3.13 5.66
N PRO A 5 9.69 3.31 4.35
CA PRO A 5 8.40 3.46 3.71
C PRO A 5 7.64 2.15 3.93
N THR A 6 6.49 2.23 4.57
CA THR A 6 5.51 1.14 4.52
C THR A 6 5.15 1.00 3.05
N SER A 7 5.58 -0.11 2.45
CA SER A 7 5.18 -0.46 1.10
C SER A 7 3.68 -0.73 1.13
N ARG A 8 2.90 0.20 0.61
CA ARG A 8 1.50 -0.08 0.31
C ARG A 8 1.46 -0.93 -0.94
N LEU A 9 0.88 -2.08 -0.79
CA LEU A 9 0.33 -2.85 -1.88
C LEU A 9 -0.98 -2.19 -2.31
N LEU A 10 -0.98 -1.61 -3.50
CA LEU A 10 -2.21 -1.37 -4.24
C LEU A 10 -2.70 -2.75 -4.70
N THR A 11 -3.61 -3.34 -3.95
CA THR A 11 -4.40 -4.45 -4.45
C THR A 11 -5.39 -3.86 -5.46
N GLY A 12 -5.13 -4.07 -6.73
CA GLY A 12 -6.10 -3.82 -7.79
C GLY A 12 -7.28 -4.77 -7.62
N ALA A 13 -8.27 -4.38 -6.82
CA ALA A 13 -9.52 -5.10 -6.74
C ALA A 13 -10.30 -4.86 -8.03
N THR A 14 -10.37 -5.87 -8.89
CA THR A 14 -11.29 -5.89 -10.02
C THR A 14 -12.71 -6.03 -9.47
N THR A 15 -13.37 -4.93 -9.19
CA THR A 15 -14.75 -4.92 -8.70
C THR A 15 -15.71 -5.24 -9.84
N VAL A 16 -16.33 -6.40 -9.77
CA VAL A 16 -17.57 -6.67 -10.52
C VAL A 16 -18.71 -6.00 -9.75
N ALA A 17 -19.18 -4.87 -10.25
CA ALA A 17 -20.28 -4.13 -9.67
C ALA A 17 -21.58 -4.96 -9.74
N LEU A 18 -22.09 -5.44 -8.61
CA LEU A 18 -23.49 -5.79 -8.42
C LEU A 18 -24.16 -4.65 -7.66
N ALA A 19 -25.05 -3.95 -8.34
CA ALA A 19 -25.90 -2.94 -7.73
C ALA A 19 -26.89 -3.58 -6.75
N ALA A 20 -26.78 -3.27 -5.46
CA ALA A 20 -27.81 -3.53 -4.48
C ALA A 20 -28.00 -2.31 -3.58
N GLY A 21 -29.24 -1.88 -3.43
CA GLY A 21 -29.66 -0.64 -2.79
C GLY A 21 -29.27 -0.54 -1.31
N GLY A 22 -28.79 0.62 -0.93
CA GLY A 22 -28.29 0.94 0.38
C GLY A 22 -29.37 0.91 1.47
N VAL A 23 -29.05 0.22 2.55
CA VAL A 23 -29.58 0.49 3.89
C VAL A 23 -28.35 0.90 4.71
N ALA A 24 -28.30 2.15 5.14
CA ALA A 24 -27.26 2.59 6.07
C ALA A 24 -27.49 1.89 7.41
N LEU A 25 -26.74 0.86 7.68
CA LEU A 25 -26.63 0.26 9.01
C LEU A 25 -25.51 1.01 9.75
N THR A 26 -25.88 1.78 10.78
CA THR A 26 -24.91 2.24 11.78
C THR A 26 -24.57 1.02 12.66
N GLY A 27 -23.70 0.15 12.13
CA GLY A 27 -23.10 -0.93 12.90
C GLY A 27 -21.95 -0.37 13.74
N THR A 28 -21.95 -0.63 15.02
CA THR A 28 -20.75 -0.48 15.84
C THR A 28 -19.76 -1.55 15.39
N ALA A 29 -18.53 -1.13 15.08
CA ALA A 29 -17.44 -2.05 14.76
C ALA A 29 -17.37 -3.19 15.78
N ALA A 30 -17.19 -4.42 15.31
CA ALA A 30 -17.17 -5.62 16.14
C ALA A 30 -15.73 -6.11 16.28
N GLN A 31 -15.18 -6.04 17.47
CA GLN A 31 -13.83 -6.55 17.75
C GLN A 31 -13.81 -8.08 17.65
N ALA A 32 -12.99 -8.62 16.76
CA ALA A 32 -12.66 -10.04 16.75
C ALA A 32 -11.79 -10.42 17.97
N ALA A 33 -11.70 -11.71 18.28
CA ALA A 33 -10.93 -12.16 19.42
C ALA A 33 -9.44 -11.85 19.26
N ALA A 34 -8.84 -11.19 20.25
CA ALA A 34 -7.40 -10.91 20.27
C ALA A 34 -6.57 -12.21 20.21
N GLN A 35 -5.61 -12.29 19.29
CA GLN A 35 -4.84 -13.50 19.01
C GLN A 35 -3.36 -13.31 19.39
N PRO A 36 -2.68 -14.32 19.98
CA PRO A 36 -1.30 -14.21 20.45
C PRO A 36 -0.29 -14.45 19.32
N TYR A 37 -0.52 -13.90 18.12
CA TYR A 37 0.30 -14.14 16.95
C TYR A 37 0.99 -12.85 16.48
N PHE A 38 2.13 -12.97 15.81
CA PHE A 38 2.89 -11.85 15.22
C PHE A 38 3.18 -10.68 16.17
N THR A 39 3.24 -10.95 17.48
CA THR A 39 3.28 -9.94 18.53
C THR A 39 4.69 -9.60 18.97
N TYR A 40 4.85 -8.47 19.67
CA TYR A 40 6.12 -8.07 20.23
C TYR A 40 6.67 -9.09 21.24
N THR A 41 5.80 -9.67 22.10
CA THR A 41 6.21 -10.71 23.07
C THR A 41 6.66 -12.00 22.41
N ASN A 42 6.20 -12.29 21.20
CA ASN A 42 6.62 -13.44 20.42
C ASN A 42 7.87 -13.17 19.55
N GLY A 43 8.53 -12.03 19.78
CA GLY A 43 9.79 -11.71 19.12
C GLY A 43 9.66 -10.93 17.81
N TRP A 44 8.46 -10.54 17.39
CA TRP A 44 8.28 -9.74 16.20
C TRP A 44 8.70 -8.28 16.43
N ARG A 45 9.48 -7.74 15.51
CA ARG A 45 10.05 -6.39 15.56
C ARG A 45 9.95 -5.74 14.19
N VAL A 46 9.55 -4.49 14.11
CA VAL A 46 9.39 -3.75 12.86
C VAL A 46 10.72 -3.63 12.10
N ASP A 47 11.81 -3.43 12.82
CA ASP A 47 13.16 -3.31 12.24
C ASP A 47 13.76 -4.64 11.74
N LEU A 48 13.14 -5.78 12.08
CA LEU A 48 13.64 -7.12 11.73
C LEU A 48 12.65 -7.94 10.89
N HIS A 49 11.35 -7.73 11.09
CA HIS A 49 10.29 -8.61 10.58
C HIS A 49 9.15 -7.78 9.98
N VAL A 50 9.01 -7.84 8.67
CA VAL A 50 7.85 -7.27 7.97
C VAL A 50 6.62 -8.15 8.24
N ARG A 51 5.47 -7.52 8.39
CA ARG A 51 4.13 -8.15 8.47
C ARG A 51 3.23 -7.33 7.57
N GLU A 52 2.54 -7.99 6.67
CA GLU A 52 1.66 -7.39 5.68
C GLU A 52 0.39 -8.24 5.55
N LEU A 53 -0.67 -7.64 5.04
CA LEU A 53 -1.89 -8.32 4.66
C LEU A 53 -1.85 -8.62 3.15
N ALA A 54 -2.30 -9.81 2.75
CA ALA A 54 -2.37 -10.23 1.35
C ALA A 54 -3.28 -11.46 1.21
N ASP A 55 -4.02 -11.60 0.12
CA ASP A 55 -4.77 -12.82 -0.19
C ASP A 55 -3.88 -13.84 -0.90
N VAL A 56 -3.10 -14.61 -0.13
CA VAL A 56 -2.12 -15.54 -0.70
C VAL A 56 -2.73 -16.88 -1.16
N ASN A 57 -4.01 -17.12 -0.81
CA ASN A 57 -4.71 -18.36 -1.15
C ASN A 57 -5.82 -18.19 -2.19
N GLY A 58 -6.21 -16.95 -2.52
CA GLY A 58 -7.24 -16.60 -3.51
C GLY A 58 -8.66 -16.84 -3.02
N ASP A 59 -8.91 -16.72 -1.71
CA ASP A 59 -10.25 -16.93 -1.16
C ASP A 59 -11.03 -15.64 -0.90
N GLY A 60 -10.45 -14.50 -1.25
CA GLY A 60 -11.03 -13.16 -1.13
C GLY A 60 -10.90 -12.56 0.26
N ARG A 61 -10.12 -13.15 1.16
CA ARG A 61 -9.79 -12.62 2.48
C ARG A 61 -8.31 -12.34 2.59
N GLN A 62 -7.98 -11.23 3.21
CA GLN A 62 -6.60 -10.90 3.49
C GLN A 62 -6.02 -11.81 4.59
N ASP A 63 -4.87 -12.39 4.32
CA ASP A 63 -4.09 -13.22 5.23
C ASP A 63 -2.95 -12.40 5.84
N VAL A 64 -2.47 -12.76 7.03
CA VAL A 64 -1.23 -12.17 7.55
C VAL A 64 -0.02 -12.92 7.00
N VAL A 65 0.83 -12.23 6.28
CA VAL A 65 2.14 -12.72 5.83
C VAL A 65 3.24 -12.08 6.66
N GLY A 66 3.98 -12.88 7.39
CA GLY A 66 5.06 -12.40 8.26
C GLY A 66 6.42 -12.96 7.86
N PHE A 67 7.39 -12.09 7.59
CA PHE A 67 8.77 -12.47 7.30
C PHE A 67 9.58 -12.49 8.60
N GLY A 68 9.57 -13.65 9.28
CA GLY A 68 10.17 -13.83 10.60
C GLY A 68 11.63 -14.26 10.57
N TYR A 69 12.15 -14.77 11.71
CA TYR A 69 13.52 -15.26 11.79
C TYR A 69 13.78 -16.44 10.83
N ARG A 70 12.93 -17.45 10.87
CA ARG A 70 13.17 -18.73 10.19
C ARG A 70 12.65 -18.79 8.75
N GLY A 71 11.96 -17.74 8.29
CA GLY A 71 11.32 -17.72 6.98
C GLY A 71 9.98 -16.96 7.01
N THR A 72 9.12 -17.29 6.03
CA THR A 72 7.81 -16.70 5.85
C THR A 72 6.74 -17.51 6.57
N TYR A 73 5.99 -16.85 7.43
CA TYR A 73 4.84 -17.38 8.14
C TYR A 73 3.56 -16.82 7.54
N VAL A 74 2.52 -17.63 7.48
CA VAL A 74 1.19 -17.23 7.05
C VAL A 74 0.16 -17.61 8.12
N ALA A 75 -0.77 -16.71 8.38
CA ALA A 75 -1.98 -16.97 9.16
C ALA A 75 -3.20 -16.56 8.33
N LEU A 76 -3.97 -17.56 7.89
CA LEU A 76 -5.10 -17.36 6.97
C LEU A 76 -6.25 -16.63 7.63
N GLY A 77 -6.81 -15.63 6.92
CA GLY A 77 -8.03 -14.91 7.29
C GLY A 77 -9.24 -15.84 7.35
N GLN A 78 -10.13 -15.62 8.31
CA GLN A 78 -11.32 -16.43 8.51
C GLN A 78 -12.59 -15.56 8.46
N ALA A 79 -13.68 -16.12 7.98
CA ALA A 79 -14.95 -15.39 7.84
C ALA A 79 -15.51 -14.79 9.16
N ASP A 80 -14.97 -15.16 10.31
CA ASP A 80 -15.33 -14.55 11.60
C ASP A 80 -14.38 -13.41 12.02
N GLY A 81 -13.48 -12.98 11.11
CA GLY A 81 -12.49 -11.93 11.34
C GLY A 81 -11.29 -12.35 12.19
N THR A 82 -11.16 -13.63 12.50
CA THR A 82 -9.95 -14.15 13.16
C THR A 82 -8.95 -14.67 12.13
N PHE A 83 -7.72 -14.88 12.57
CA PHE A 83 -6.72 -15.58 11.77
C PHE A 83 -6.50 -17.00 12.26
N GLY A 84 -6.19 -17.91 11.35
CA GLY A 84 -5.67 -19.23 11.69
C GLY A 84 -4.36 -19.14 12.48
N ALA A 85 -3.93 -20.23 13.08
CA ALA A 85 -2.61 -20.28 13.71
C ALA A 85 -1.50 -20.07 12.65
N PRO A 86 -0.49 -19.20 12.90
CA PRO A 86 0.57 -18.98 11.94
C PRO A 86 1.36 -20.27 11.67
N GLU A 87 1.57 -20.58 10.41
CA GLU A 87 2.39 -21.69 9.97
C GLU A 87 3.63 -21.19 9.23
N LEU A 88 4.78 -21.83 9.46
CA LEU A 88 5.96 -21.58 8.62
C LEU A 88 5.72 -22.21 7.25
N LYS A 89 5.27 -21.42 6.29
CA LYS A 89 4.94 -21.89 4.93
C LYS A 89 6.16 -21.96 4.03
N LEU A 90 7.18 -21.15 4.30
CA LEU A 90 8.39 -21.12 3.48
C LEU A 90 9.63 -20.85 4.35
N GLY A 91 10.65 -21.71 4.27
CA GLY A 91 11.93 -21.54 4.96
C GLY A 91 12.86 -20.54 4.26
N SER A 92 12.33 -19.42 3.76
CA SER A 92 13.04 -18.40 3.01
C SER A 92 12.51 -17.02 3.33
N PHE A 93 13.24 -15.98 2.89
CA PHE A 93 12.93 -14.55 3.05
C PHE A 93 12.98 -14.05 4.50
N GLY A 94 13.39 -14.89 5.45
CA GLY A 94 13.52 -14.53 6.84
C GLY A 94 14.91 -14.01 7.23
N TYR A 95 15.01 -13.54 8.47
CA TYR A 95 16.25 -12.96 9.00
C TYR A 95 17.43 -13.94 8.99
N ASP A 96 17.22 -15.21 9.37
CA ASP A 96 18.27 -16.25 9.42
C ASP A 96 18.80 -16.62 8.02
N GLN A 97 18.03 -16.34 6.96
CA GLN A 97 18.46 -16.50 5.57
C GLN A 97 19.16 -15.26 5.01
N GLY A 98 19.41 -14.26 5.86
CA GLY A 98 20.14 -13.05 5.46
C GLY A 98 19.27 -11.89 4.97
N TRP A 99 17.95 -11.98 5.02
CA TRP A 99 17.05 -10.92 4.63
C TRP A 99 16.96 -9.84 5.72
N ARG A 100 17.01 -8.58 5.30
CA ARG A 100 17.00 -7.41 6.20
C ARG A 100 15.97 -6.39 5.72
N VAL A 101 15.23 -5.80 6.64
CA VAL A 101 14.20 -4.79 6.33
C VAL A 101 14.81 -3.58 5.61
N GLY A 102 15.94 -3.10 6.08
CA GLY A 102 16.62 -1.94 5.50
C GLY A 102 17.46 -2.21 4.25
N GLU A 103 17.46 -3.45 3.69
CA GLU A 103 18.30 -3.79 2.54
C GLU A 103 17.53 -4.55 1.45
N HIS A 104 16.58 -5.37 1.85
CA HIS A 104 15.94 -6.36 1.00
C HIS A 104 14.43 -6.23 1.09
N PRO A 105 13.77 -5.35 0.32
CA PRO A 105 12.31 -5.26 0.28
C PRO A 105 11.67 -6.59 -0.14
N ARG A 106 10.56 -6.90 0.47
CA ARG A 106 9.68 -8.03 0.14
C ARG A 106 8.29 -7.45 -0.02
N LEU A 107 7.72 -7.60 -1.18
CA LEU A 107 6.41 -7.11 -1.56
C LEU A 107 5.50 -8.30 -1.85
N LEU A 108 4.21 -8.11 -1.69
CA LEU A 108 3.17 -9.05 -2.05
C LEU A 108 2.34 -8.49 -3.21
N GLY A 109 1.91 -9.35 -4.13
CA GLY A 109 1.07 -8.96 -5.26
C GLY A 109 0.94 -10.10 -6.28
N ASP A 110 -0.13 -10.11 -7.06
CA ASP A 110 -0.41 -11.14 -8.07
C ASP A 110 0.36 -10.87 -9.37
N VAL A 111 1.62 -11.32 -9.42
CA VAL A 111 2.48 -11.09 -10.59
C VAL A 111 2.29 -12.11 -11.72
N ASN A 112 1.41 -13.10 -11.51
CA ASN A 112 1.15 -14.13 -12.52
C ASN A 112 -0.31 -14.14 -13.02
N GLY A 113 -1.23 -13.40 -12.39
CA GLY A 113 -2.63 -13.26 -12.76
C GLY A 113 -3.49 -14.48 -12.38
N ASP A 114 -3.14 -15.16 -11.29
CA ASP A 114 -3.90 -16.33 -10.84
C ASP A 114 -4.85 -16.03 -9.67
N GLY A 115 -4.92 -14.77 -9.24
CA GLY A 115 -5.79 -14.28 -8.17
C GLY A 115 -5.25 -14.59 -6.77
N ARG A 116 -3.97 -14.86 -6.63
CA ARG A 116 -3.27 -15.03 -5.35
C ARG A 116 -2.04 -14.14 -5.29
N ASP A 117 -1.84 -13.52 -4.16
CA ASP A 117 -0.66 -12.70 -3.98
C ASP A 117 0.61 -13.56 -3.85
N ASP A 118 1.62 -13.16 -4.58
CA ASP A 118 2.94 -13.77 -4.68
C ASP A 118 3.96 -12.96 -3.87
N ILE A 119 5.02 -13.60 -3.41
CA ILE A 119 6.15 -12.88 -2.80
C ILE A 119 7.12 -12.44 -3.89
N VAL A 120 7.37 -11.13 -4.01
CA VAL A 120 8.42 -10.53 -4.83
C VAL A 120 9.48 -9.92 -3.91
N ALA A 121 10.65 -10.52 -3.89
CA ALA A 121 11.68 -10.17 -2.92
C ALA A 121 12.98 -9.73 -3.62
N PHE A 122 13.48 -8.55 -3.25
CA PHE A 122 14.67 -7.94 -3.85
C PHE A 122 15.91 -8.23 -2.99
N GLY A 123 16.61 -9.29 -3.33
CA GLY A 123 17.82 -9.72 -2.63
C GLY A 123 19.11 -9.21 -3.25
N ASN A 124 20.25 -9.71 -2.77
CA ASN A 124 21.55 -9.28 -3.27
C ASN A 124 21.77 -9.61 -4.75
N ALA A 125 21.38 -10.81 -5.19
CA ALA A 125 21.64 -11.26 -6.57
C ALA A 125 20.60 -10.74 -7.58
N GLY A 126 19.46 -10.19 -7.11
CA GLY A 126 18.36 -9.73 -7.96
C GLY A 126 17.01 -10.02 -7.34
N THR A 127 15.99 -10.16 -8.17
CA THR A 127 14.60 -10.38 -7.76
C THR A 127 14.29 -11.89 -7.67
N TYR A 128 13.84 -12.30 -6.51
CA TYR A 128 13.32 -13.63 -6.23
C TYR A 128 11.81 -13.58 -6.17
N VAL A 129 11.15 -14.61 -6.71
CA VAL A 129 9.70 -14.73 -6.65
C VAL A 129 9.32 -16.11 -6.11
N SER A 130 8.26 -16.14 -5.32
CA SER A 130 7.66 -17.33 -4.75
C SER A 130 6.14 -17.19 -4.87
N TYR A 131 5.51 -18.05 -5.68
CA TYR A 131 4.10 -17.92 -6.05
C TYR A 131 3.17 -18.47 -4.97
N GLY A 132 2.08 -17.73 -4.69
CA GLY A 132 1.00 -18.13 -3.79
C GLY A 132 0.31 -19.41 -4.24
N GLN A 133 -0.14 -20.20 -3.29
CA GLN A 133 -0.79 -21.49 -3.52
C GLN A 133 -2.12 -21.57 -2.76
N ALA A 134 -3.11 -22.24 -3.32
CA ALA A 134 -4.46 -22.36 -2.77
C ALA A 134 -4.53 -22.93 -1.32
N ASP A 135 -3.45 -23.51 -0.80
CA ASP A 135 -3.34 -23.98 0.59
C ASP A 135 -2.69 -22.94 1.52
N GLY A 136 -2.53 -21.69 1.05
CA GLY A 136 -1.84 -20.64 1.75
C GLY A 136 -0.32 -20.84 1.87
N GLY A 137 0.23 -21.75 1.08
CA GLY A 137 1.66 -21.96 0.95
C GLY A 137 2.26 -21.14 -0.19
N PHE A 138 3.56 -21.33 -0.40
CA PHE A 138 4.28 -20.68 -1.49
C PHE A 138 5.18 -21.70 -2.22
N THR A 139 5.39 -21.47 -3.50
CA THR A 139 6.39 -22.26 -4.25
C THR A 139 7.81 -22.00 -3.71
N ALA A 140 8.76 -22.89 -4.01
CA ALA A 140 10.15 -22.60 -3.69
C ALA A 140 10.62 -21.32 -4.40
N PRO A 141 11.35 -20.41 -3.70
CA PRO A 141 11.82 -19.17 -4.30
C PRO A 141 12.72 -19.41 -5.49
N ALA A 142 12.53 -18.65 -6.55
CA ALA A 142 13.38 -18.67 -7.73
C ALA A 142 13.91 -17.28 -8.05
N LEU A 143 15.20 -17.18 -8.36
CA LEU A 143 15.77 -15.95 -8.94
C LEU A 143 15.18 -15.78 -10.34
N LYS A 144 14.25 -14.83 -10.49
CA LYS A 144 13.58 -14.53 -11.76
C LYS A 144 14.31 -13.49 -12.60
N LEU A 145 14.93 -12.51 -11.93
CA LEU A 145 15.67 -11.45 -12.59
C LEU A 145 17.00 -11.22 -11.87
N GLY A 146 18.08 -11.15 -12.61
CA GLY A 146 19.38 -10.67 -12.14
C GLY A 146 19.45 -9.14 -12.08
N SER A 147 18.37 -8.49 -11.60
CA SER A 147 18.19 -7.04 -11.56
C SER A 147 17.42 -6.63 -10.32
N PHE A 148 17.39 -5.32 -10.02
CA PHE A 148 16.73 -4.69 -8.86
C PHE A 148 17.33 -5.08 -7.50
N GLY A 149 18.41 -5.85 -7.46
CA GLY A 149 19.08 -6.27 -6.24
C GLY A 149 20.28 -5.37 -5.89
N SER A 150 20.81 -5.54 -4.67
CA SER A 150 21.89 -4.70 -4.17
C SER A 150 23.21 -4.87 -4.95
N ASN A 151 23.51 -6.07 -5.49
CA ASN A 151 24.69 -6.27 -6.35
C ASN A 151 24.61 -5.53 -7.70
N GLN A 152 23.39 -5.11 -8.09
CA GLN A 152 23.18 -4.26 -9.27
C GLN A 152 23.10 -2.77 -8.92
N GLY A 153 23.40 -2.42 -7.65
CA GLY A 153 23.44 -1.05 -7.17
C GLY A 153 22.09 -0.51 -6.66
N TRP A 154 21.08 -1.37 -6.48
CA TRP A 154 19.82 -0.97 -5.91
C TRP A 154 19.89 -1.00 -4.37
N ASN A 155 19.41 0.04 -3.73
CA ASN A 155 19.32 0.16 -2.28
C ASN A 155 17.92 0.71 -1.90
N VAL A 156 17.55 0.65 -0.66
CA VAL A 156 16.22 1.10 -0.17
C VAL A 156 16.14 2.60 0.03
N ASP A 157 17.28 3.27 0.22
CA ASP A 157 17.32 4.71 0.50
C ASP A 157 17.13 5.56 -0.76
N ASP A 158 17.57 5.07 -1.94
CA ASP A 158 17.58 5.85 -3.18
C ASP A 158 16.69 5.26 -4.29
N HIS A 159 16.31 3.99 -4.16
CA HIS A 159 15.69 3.25 -5.26
C HIS A 159 14.42 2.53 -4.80
N LEU A 160 13.29 3.20 -4.89
CA LEU A 160 11.97 2.60 -4.63
C LEU A 160 11.66 1.50 -5.66
N ARG A 161 11.11 0.39 -5.21
CA ARG A 161 10.53 -0.68 -6.03
C ARG A 161 9.12 -0.94 -5.56
N VAL A 162 8.18 -0.96 -6.48
CA VAL A 162 6.75 -1.17 -6.25
C VAL A 162 6.20 -2.18 -7.24
N LEU A 163 5.05 -2.74 -6.93
CA LEU A 163 4.27 -3.60 -7.82
C LEU A 163 3.02 -2.87 -8.28
N GLY A 164 2.54 -3.17 -9.48
CA GLY A 164 1.28 -2.68 -10.02
C GLY A 164 1.12 -3.03 -11.49
N ASP A 165 -0.12 -3.12 -11.97
CA ASP A 165 -0.44 -3.45 -13.37
C ASP A 165 -0.35 -2.21 -14.26
N VAL A 166 0.87 -1.86 -14.69
CA VAL A 166 1.10 -0.67 -15.51
C VAL A 166 0.80 -0.87 -17.00
N ASN A 167 0.41 -2.08 -17.39
CA ASN A 167 0.09 -2.40 -18.78
C ASN A 167 -1.36 -2.85 -19.02
N GLY A 168 -2.14 -3.12 -17.96
CA GLY A 168 -3.55 -3.49 -18.00
C GLY A 168 -3.79 -4.95 -18.40
N ASP A 169 -2.86 -5.84 -18.04
CA ASP A 169 -2.99 -7.25 -18.39
C ASP A 169 -3.44 -8.14 -17.22
N GLY A 170 -3.77 -7.53 -16.07
CA GLY A 170 -4.25 -8.18 -14.86
C GLY A 170 -3.16 -8.88 -14.06
N ARG A 171 -1.91 -8.46 -14.24
CA ARG A 171 -0.76 -8.95 -13.46
C ARG A 171 0.06 -7.77 -12.98
N ASP A 172 0.51 -7.85 -11.75
CA ASP A 172 1.43 -6.86 -11.24
C ASP A 172 2.79 -6.93 -11.94
N ASP A 173 3.28 -5.78 -12.30
CA ASP A 173 4.59 -5.54 -12.90
C ASP A 173 5.54 -4.99 -11.84
N ILE A 174 6.84 -5.20 -12.00
CA ILE A 174 7.84 -4.58 -11.14
C ILE A 174 8.21 -3.22 -11.73
N VAL A 175 7.95 -2.16 -10.98
CA VAL A 175 8.37 -0.79 -11.32
C VAL A 175 9.45 -0.35 -10.34
N GLY A 176 10.61 -0.03 -10.87
CA GLY A 176 11.76 0.41 -10.08
C GLY A 176 12.23 1.81 -10.47
N PHE A 177 12.35 2.68 -9.50
CA PHE A 177 12.87 4.05 -9.68
C PHE A 177 14.36 4.06 -9.37
N GLY A 178 15.16 3.87 -10.41
CA GLY A 178 16.62 3.80 -10.30
C GLY A 178 17.32 5.13 -10.58
N ASN A 179 18.66 5.09 -10.64
CA ASN A 179 19.44 6.32 -10.87
C ASN A 179 19.09 7.02 -12.19
N ALA A 180 18.97 6.28 -13.30
CA ALA A 180 18.76 6.86 -14.63
C ALA A 180 17.27 7.17 -14.92
N GLY A 181 16.35 6.71 -14.09
CA GLY A 181 14.91 6.86 -14.29
C GLY A 181 14.12 5.63 -13.89
N THR A 182 12.95 5.44 -14.49
CA THR A 182 12.03 4.35 -14.18
C THR A 182 12.31 3.12 -15.05
N TYR A 183 12.55 2.01 -14.41
CA TYR A 183 12.71 0.69 -15.02
C TYR A 183 11.47 -0.16 -14.76
N VAL A 184 11.04 -0.92 -15.76
CA VAL A 184 9.90 -1.83 -15.62
C VAL A 184 10.26 -3.22 -16.12
N SER A 185 9.76 -4.21 -15.42
CA SER A 185 9.80 -5.62 -15.77
C SER A 185 8.39 -6.20 -15.66
N TYR A 186 7.80 -6.56 -16.79
CA TYR A 186 6.39 -6.98 -16.87
C TYR A 186 6.20 -8.42 -16.40
N GLY A 187 5.21 -8.65 -15.54
CA GLY A 187 4.72 -9.96 -15.15
C GLY A 187 4.15 -10.73 -16.35
N GLN A 188 4.33 -12.04 -16.38
CA GLN A 188 3.87 -12.88 -17.49
C GLN A 188 3.15 -14.13 -16.98
N ALA A 189 2.06 -14.53 -17.64
CA ALA A 189 1.23 -15.68 -17.26
C ALA A 189 1.97 -17.03 -17.17
N ASN A 190 3.18 -17.13 -17.69
CA ASN A 190 4.02 -18.32 -17.59
C ASN A 190 4.97 -18.31 -16.39
N ASN A 191 4.68 -17.48 -15.40
CA ASN A 191 5.49 -17.31 -14.20
C ASN A 191 6.93 -16.83 -14.49
N THR A 192 7.07 -15.97 -15.49
CA THR A 192 8.31 -15.26 -15.83
C THR A 192 8.10 -13.74 -15.84
N PHE A 193 9.19 -13.04 -16.03
CA PHE A 193 9.19 -11.59 -16.20
C PHE A 193 9.92 -11.21 -17.47
N THR A 194 9.56 -10.10 -18.07
CA THR A 194 10.38 -9.51 -19.14
C THR A 194 11.71 -9.04 -18.58
N ALA A 195 12.74 -8.93 -19.41
CA ALA A 195 13.98 -8.27 -18.98
C ALA A 195 13.66 -6.82 -18.59
N PRO A 196 14.16 -6.33 -17.43
CA PRO A 196 13.94 -4.95 -17.01
C PRO A 196 14.46 -3.97 -18.06
N ALA A 197 13.66 -2.98 -18.38
CA ALA A 197 14.00 -1.94 -19.36
C ALA A 197 13.75 -0.54 -18.78
N LEU A 198 14.66 0.38 -19.07
CA LEU A 198 14.45 1.81 -18.78
C LEU A 198 13.31 2.32 -19.67
N LYS A 199 12.17 2.64 -19.04
CA LYS A 199 10.95 3.10 -19.74
C LYS A 199 10.84 4.62 -19.76
N LEU A 200 11.33 5.28 -18.72
CA LEU A 200 11.34 6.73 -18.62
C LEU A 200 12.71 7.22 -18.11
N ASN A 201 13.27 8.24 -18.73
CA ASN A 201 14.41 9.00 -18.20
C ASN A 201 13.91 10.06 -17.20
N SER A 202 13.06 9.63 -16.25
CA SER A 202 12.46 10.50 -15.24
C SER A 202 12.16 9.71 -13.96
N PHE A 203 11.82 10.42 -12.89
CA PHE A 203 11.52 9.88 -11.56
C PHE A 203 12.70 9.17 -10.89
N GLY A 204 13.90 9.22 -11.44
CA GLY A 204 15.10 8.63 -10.85
C GLY A 204 15.94 9.65 -10.09
N SER A 205 16.90 9.14 -9.31
CA SER A 205 17.74 9.99 -8.45
C SER A 205 18.63 10.96 -9.23
N ASN A 206 19.10 10.60 -10.44
CA ASN A 206 19.87 11.54 -11.31
C ASN A 206 19.02 12.71 -11.84
N GLN A 207 17.69 12.59 -11.79
CA GLN A 207 16.76 13.68 -12.13
C GLN A 207 16.31 14.45 -10.89
N GLY A 208 16.93 14.16 -9.72
CA GLY A 208 16.64 14.84 -8.48
C GLY A 208 15.42 14.30 -7.73
N TRP A 209 14.94 13.10 -8.05
CA TRP A 209 13.91 12.42 -7.29
C TRP A 209 14.55 11.66 -6.15
N ASP A 210 14.27 12.12 -4.96
CA ASP A 210 14.74 11.59 -3.68
C ASP A 210 13.50 11.11 -2.91
N GLU A 211 13.51 9.88 -2.43
CA GLU A 211 12.36 9.28 -1.73
C GLU A 211 11.97 10.08 -0.48
N ASP A 212 12.97 10.57 0.23
CA ASP A 212 12.77 11.37 1.43
C ASP A 212 12.12 12.75 1.17
N GLN A 213 12.04 13.19 -0.11
CA GLN A 213 11.48 14.49 -0.48
C GLN A 213 10.35 14.40 -1.52
N TYR A 214 10.47 13.48 -2.46
CA TYR A 214 9.62 13.40 -3.65
C TYR A 214 9.08 11.98 -3.82
N PRO A 215 8.06 11.57 -3.04
CA PRO A 215 7.49 10.24 -3.14
C PRO A 215 6.83 9.99 -4.50
N ARG A 216 6.82 8.73 -4.88
CA ARG A 216 6.23 8.24 -6.13
C ARG A 216 5.34 7.05 -5.80
N GLU A 217 4.18 7.03 -6.43
CA GLU A 217 3.17 6.00 -6.27
C GLU A 217 2.67 5.54 -7.64
N LEU A 218 2.00 4.39 -7.66
CA LEU A 218 1.26 3.90 -8.81
C LEU A 218 -0.24 4.06 -8.56
N ALA A 219 -0.98 4.48 -9.58
CA ALA A 219 -2.42 4.74 -9.48
C ALA A 219 -3.05 4.87 -10.87
N ASP A 220 -4.28 4.40 -11.07
CA ASP A 220 -5.03 4.62 -12.33
C ASP A 220 -5.75 5.98 -12.31
N ILE A 221 -5.01 7.05 -12.52
CA ILE A 221 -5.52 8.44 -12.48
C ILE A 221 -6.54 8.72 -13.59
N ASN A 222 -6.48 7.98 -14.68
CA ASN A 222 -7.30 8.24 -15.85
C ASN A 222 -8.46 7.23 -16.05
N GLY A 223 -8.51 6.15 -15.29
CA GLY A 223 -9.57 5.14 -15.30
C GLY A 223 -9.49 4.22 -16.52
N ASP A 224 -8.29 3.93 -17.00
CA ASP A 224 -8.11 3.09 -18.18
C ASP A 224 -7.68 1.64 -17.85
N GLY A 225 -7.63 1.31 -16.56
CA GLY A 225 -7.27 0.00 -16.03
C GLY A 225 -5.77 -0.28 -16.05
N ARG A 226 -4.96 0.76 -16.07
CA ARG A 226 -3.50 0.68 -15.97
C ARG A 226 -2.99 1.65 -14.94
N ASP A 227 -2.10 1.19 -14.13
CA ASP A 227 -1.44 2.07 -13.18
C ASP A 227 -0.54 3.08 -13.90
N ASP A 228 -0.68 4.32 -13.49
CA ASP A 228 0.11 5.46 -13.89
C ASP A 228 1.16 5.77 -12.82
N ILE A 229 2.25 6.41 -13.18
CA ILE A 229 3.21 6.90 -12.19
C ILE A 229 2.78 8.29 -11.73
N VAL A 230 2.51 8.42 -10.44
CA VAL A 230 2.23 9.69 -9.77
C VAL A 230 3.45 10.10 -8.95
N GLY A 231 4.02 11.25 -9.23
CA GLY A 231 5.20 11.75 -8.52
C GLY A 231 4.94 13.12 -7.89
N PHE A 232 5.22 13.26 -6.61
CA PHE A 232 5.08 14.51 -5.86
C PHE A 232 6.40 15.27 -5.84
N GLY A 233 6.67 16.02 -6.91
CA GLY A 233 7.93 16.71 -7.10
C GLY A 233 7.98 18.12 -6.50
N HIS A 234 9.06 18.85 -6.82
CA HIS A 234 9.24 20.21 -6.29
C HIS A 234 8.09 21.16 -6.72
N ALA A 235 7.73 21.16 -8.01
CA ALA A 235 6.75 22.13 -8.55
C ALA A 235 5.29 21.70 -8.35
N GLY A 236 5.02 20.45 -7.93
CA GLY A 236 3.68 19.89 -7.77
C GLY A 236 3.62 18.41 -8.13
N THR A 237 2.42 17.95 -8.49
CA THR A 237 2.15 16.56 -8.88
C THR A 237 2.38 16.34 -10.37
N TYR A 238 3.23 15.39 -10.67
CA TYR A 238 3.53 14.92 -12.03
C TYR A 238 2.86 13.57 -12.26
N VAL A 239 2.33 13.35 -13.46
CA VAL A 239 1.77 12.06 -13.85
C VAL A 239 2.38 11.61 -15.17
N SER A 240 2.67 10.32 -15.27
CA SER A 240 3.12 9.64 -16.47
C SER A 240 2.25 8.41 -16.68
N TYR A 241 1.43 8.43 -17.74
CA TYR A 241 0.39 7.40 -17.94
C TYR A 241 0.96 6.11 -18.48
N GLY A 242 0.56 4.99 -17.88
CA GLY A 242 0.75 3.65 -18.39
C GLY A 242 0.05 3.46 -19.75
N GLN A 243 0.66 2.71 -20.66
CA GLN A 243 0.13 2.49 -22.00
C GLN A 243 0.13 1.01 -22.38
N ALA A 244 -0.92 0.55 -23.03
CA ALA A 244 -1.09 -0.85 -23.46
C ALA A 244 0.06 -1.42 -24.33
N ASN A 245 0.92 -0.56 -24.88
CA ASN A 245 2.10 -0.96 -25.65
C ASN A 245 3.37 -1.12 -24.78
N ASN A 246 3.20 -1.23 -23.47
CA ASN A 246 4.29 -1.36 -22.51
C ASN A 246 5.26 -0.15 -22.51
N THR A 247 4.71 1.05 -22.67
CA THR A 247 5.42 2.33 -22.56
C THR A 247 4.69 3.25 -21.59
N PHE A 248 5.30 4.38 -21.33
CA PHE A 248 4.69 5.46 -20.56
C PHE A 248 4.69 6.75 -21.35
N THR A 249 3.74 7.62 -21.07
CA THR A 249 3.80 8.99 -21.59
C THR A 249 4.95 9.75 -20.95
N ALA A 250 5.43 10.83 -21.59
CA ALA A 250 6.35 11.72 -20.91
C ALA A 250 5.69 12.32 -19.65
N PRO A 251 6.38 12.37 -18.51
CA PRO A 251 5.83 12.95 -17.29
C PRO A 251 5.41 14.40 -17.50
N ALA A 252 4.22 14.74 -17.04
CA ALA A 252 3.67 16.10 -17.13
C ALA A 252 3.28 16.62 -15.76
N LEU A 253 3.59 17.88 -15.48
CA LEU A 253 3.06 18.58 -14.30
C LEU A 253 1.55 18.75 -14.48
N LYS A 254 0.75 17.96 -13.75
CA LYS A 254 -0.72 17.96 -13.83
C LYS A 254 -1.37 18.89 -12.83
N LEU A 255 -0.71 19.12 -11.71
CA LEU A 255 -1.24 19.97 -10.66
C LEU A 255 -0.10 20.71 -9.94
N GLN A 256 -0.23 22.05 -9.83
CA GLN A 256 0.68 22.87 -9.03
C GLN A 256 0.25 22.86 -7.55
N ASN A 257 0.19 21.67 -6.98
CA ASN A 257 -0.06 21.41 -5.55
C ASN A 257 0.60 20.10 -5.14
N PHE A 258 0.59 19.81 -3.84
CA PHE A 258 1.19 18.63 -3.20
C PHE A 258 2.71 18.54 -3.36
N GLY A 259 3.36 19.53 -3.94
CA GLY A 259 4.80 19.59 -4.12
C GLY A 259 5.53 20.45 -3.08
N ALA A 260 6.84 20.32 -3.02
CA ALA A 260 7.65 21.03 -2.03
C ALA A 260 7.57 22.56 -2.18
N ALA A 261 7.44 23.11 -3.40
CA ALA A 261 7.27 24.56 -3.62
C ALA A 261 5.95 25.10 -3.05
N GLN A 262 4.95 24.25 -2.80
CA GLN A 262 3.70 24.60 -2.14
C GLN A 262 3.73 24.33 -0.62
N GLY A 263 4.89 23.95 -0.07
CA GLY A 263 5.09 23.71 1.36
C GLY A 263 4.79 22.28 1.82
N TRP A 264 4.65 21.33 0.90
CA TRP A 264 4.46 19.93 1.24
C TRP A 264 5.81 19.26 1.51
N SER A 265 5.87 18.47 2.58
CA SER A 265 7.04 17.68 2.94
C SER A 265 6.62 16.27 3.40
N VAL A 266 7.45 15.30 3.21
CA VAL A 266 7.21 13.91 3.62
C VAL A 266 7.06 13.81 5.14
N ASP A 267 7.88 14.55 5.89
CA ASP A 267 7.88 14.52 7.36
C ASP A 267 6.60 15.06 8.02
N GLN A 268 5.78 15.83 7.30
CA GLN A 268 4.61 16.48 7.89
C GLN A 268 3.32 16.22 7.13
N HIS A 269 3.40 16.00 5.84
CA HIS A 269 2.25 16.02 4.95
C HIS A 269 2.25 14.77 4.06
N PRO A 270 1.78 13.61 4.55
CA PRO A 270 1.61 12.43 3.71
C PRO A 270 0.68 12.72 2.53
N ARG A 271 0.93 12.06 1.44
CA ARG A 271 0.09 12.05 0.23
C ARG A 271 -0.19 10.61 -0.11
N GLU A 272 -1.41 10.35 -0.51
CA GLU A 272 -1.94 9.05 -0.87
C GLU A 272 -2.68 9.18 -2.20
N VAL A 273 -2.82 8.09 -2.91
CA VAL A 273 -3.64 8.00 -4.12
C VAL A 273 -4.68 6.91 -3.97
N GLY A 274 -5.89 7.12 -4.50
CA GLY A 274 -6.97 6.16 -4.47
C GLY A 274 -8.32 6.78 -4.85
N ASP A 275 -9.30 5.95 -5.21
CA ASP A 275 -10.63 6.41 -5.65
C ASP A 275 -11.52 6.78 -4.47
N VAL A 276 -11.45 8.04 -4.03
CA VAL A 276 -12.24 8.54 -2.89
C VAL A 276 -13.61 9.10 -3.29
N ASN A 277 -14.03 8.88 -4.54
CA ASN A 277 -15.34 9.32 -5.02
C ASN A 277 -16.13 8.24 -5.79
N GLY A 278 -15.55 7.06 -6.03
CA GLY A 278 -16.21 5.92 -6.66
C GLY A 278 -16.43 6.09 -8.17
N ASP A 279 -15.60 6.87 -8.84
CA ASP A 279 -15.75 7.10 -10.28
C ASP A 279 -14.82 6.23 -11.14
N GLY A 280 -14.08 5.33 -10.49
CA GLY A 280 -13.15 4.38 -11.13
C GLY A 280 -11.85 5.04 -11.59
N ARG A 281 -11.48 6.16 -11.01
CA ARG A 281 -10.20 6.85 -11.20
C ARG A 281 -9.62 7.22 -9.85
N ASP A 282 -8.34 6.98 -9.72
CA ASP A 282 -7.66 7.35 -8.50
C ASP A 282 -7.49 8.87 -8.40
N ASP A 283 -7.64 9.34 -7.19
CA ASP A 283 -7.58 10.73 -6.78
C ASP A 283 -6.31 10.96 -5.95
N VAL A 284 -5.86 12.19 -5.86
CA VAL A 284 -4.75 12.56 -4.98
C VAL A 284 -5.29 13.13 -3.68
N VAL A 285 -4.95 12.50 -2.57
CA VAL A 285 -5.30 12.92 -1.22
C VAL A 285 -4.05 13.37 -0.48
N GLY A 286 -4.06 14.57 0.06
CA GLY A 286 -2.93 15.09 0.82
C GLY A 286 -3.34 15.59 2.20
N PHE A 287 -2.61 15.17 3.21
CA PHE A 287 -2.82 15.56 4.60
C PHE A 287 -1.96 16.79 4.94
N GLY A 288 -2.48 17.97 4.59
CA GLY A 288 -1.74 19.22 4.70
C GLY A 288 -1.80 19.86 6.08
N TYR A 289 -1.25 21.07 6.20
CA TYR A 289 -1.23 21.78 7.49
C TYR A 289 -2.64 22.02 8.06
N GLY A 290 -3.60 22.46 7.24
CA GLY A 290 -4.94 22.87 7.69
C GLY A 290 -6.01 21.78 7.59
N GLY A 291 -5.67 20.56 7.21
CA GLY A 291 -6.59 19.44 6.99
C GLY A 291 -6.30 18.69 5.71
N THR A 292 -7.24 17.86 5.26
CA THR A 292 -7.11 17.02 4.09
C THR A 292 -7.54 17.73 2.81
N TRP A 293 -6.68 17.68 1.82
CA TRP A 293 -6.88 18.24 0.48
C TRP A 293 -7.05 17.10 -0.53
N VAL A 294 -7.95 17.27 -1.48
CA VAL A 294 -8.21 16.28 -2.51
C VAL A 294 -8.19 16.94 -3.90
N SER A 295 -7.60 16.24 -4.85
CA SER A 295 -7.62 16.56 -6.27
C SER A 295 -8.07 15.33 -7.04
N TYR A 296 -9.21 15.42 -7.71
CA TYR A 296 -9.86 14.30 -8.38
C TYR A 296 -9.24 14.00 -9.74
N GLY A 297 -9.03 12.71 -10.01
CA GLY A 297 -8.71 12.18 -11.34
C GLY A 297 -9.82 12.49 -12.34
N GLN A 298 -9.46 12.78 -13.57
CA GLN A 298 -10.41 13.13 -14.62
C GLN A 298 -10.22 12.26 -15.86
N ALA A 299 -11.29 11.87 -16.52
CA ALA A 299 -11.27 11.04 -17.72
C ALA A 299 -10.40 11.58 -18.88
N ASN A 300 -10.04 12.86 -18.86
CA ASN A 300 -9.11 13.46 -19.82
C ASN A 300 -7.64 13.34 -19.39
N GLY A 301 -7.38 12.60 -18.32
CA GLY A 301 -6.06 12.42 -17.73
C GLY A 301 -5.52 13.68 -17.02
N ASN A 302 -6.36 14.62 -16.61
CA ASN A 302 -5.95 15.73 -15.76
C ASN A 302 -6.37 15.48 -14.31
N LEU A 303 -5.76 16.23 -13.42
CA LEU A 303 -6.17 16.33 -12.03
C LEU A 303 -7.00 17.62 -11.86
N SER A 304 -8.05 17.56 -11.04
CA SER A 304 -8.83 18.75 -10.68
C SER A 304 -8.00 19.70 -9.80
N THR A 305 -8.44 20.93 -9.66
CA THR A 305 -7.84 21.82 -8.65
C THR A 305 -7.99 21.22 -7.27
N ALA A 306 -6.90 21.12 -6.51
CA ALA A 306 -6.93 20.61 -5.14
C ALA A 306 -7.77 21.53 -4.24
N VAL A 307 -8.69 20.93 -3.49
CA VAL A 307 -9.57 21.63 -2.56
C VAL A 307 -9.51 20.96 -1.20
N ARG A 308 -9.44 21.75 -0.12
CA ARG A 308 -9.54 21.20 1.22
C ARG A 308 -10.95 20.65 1.44
N LYS A 309 -11.08 19.34 1.58
CA LYS A 309 -12.34 18.63 1.75
C LYS A 309 -12.68 18.36 3.21
N VAL A 310 -11.68 18.07 4.03
CA VAL A 310 -11.88 17.76 5.44
C VAL A 310 -10.99 18.66 6.30
N GLN A 311 -11.57 19.29 7.32
CA GLN A 311 -10.83 20.12 8.27
C GLN A 311 -10.37 19.27 9.48
N ASN A 312 -9.71 18.15 9.17
CA ASN A 312 -9.10 17.23 10.12
C ASN A 312 -7.92 16.52 9.45
N PHE A 313 -7.25 15.64 10.18
CA PHE A 313 -6.10 14.83 9.76
C PHE A 313 -4.85 15.63 9.38
N GLY A 314 -4.86 16.94 9.60
CA GLY A 314 -3.74 17.82 9.29
C GLY A 314 -2.92 18.20 10.51
N VAL A 315 -1.76 18.83 10.26
CA VAL A 315 -0.80 19.22 11.31
C VAL A 315 -1.45 20.18 12.32
N ALA A 316 -2.27 21.15 11.87
CA ALA A 316 -2.95 22.10 12.75
C ALA A 316 -3.99 21.45 13.68
N GLN A 317 -4.43 20.23 13.39
CA GLN A 317 -5.31 19.44 14.25
C GLN A 317 -4.53 18.46 15.14
N GLY A 318 -3.19 18.54 15.14
CA GLY A 318 -2.32 17.72 16.00
C GLY A 318 -1.87 16.41 15.39
N TRP A 319 -2.10 16.18 14.10
CA TRP A 319 -1.64 14.98 13.41
C TRP A 319 -0.17 15.11 13.01
N THR A 320 0.62 14.09 13.32
CA THR A 320 2.04 13.99 12.95
C THR A 320 2.28 12.68 12.20
N VAL A 321 3.28 12.62 11.36
CA VAL A 321 3.62 11.40 10.59
C VAL A 321 4.06 10.28 11.51
N ASP A 322 4.91 10.60 12.50
CA ASP A 322 5.53 9.59 13.38
C ASP A 322 4.54 8.87 14.32
N GLN A 323 3.41 9.50 14.65
CA GLN A 323 2.48 8.98 15.66
C GLN A 323 1.09 8.67 15.14
N HIS A 324 0.71 9.32 14.06
CA HIS A 324 -0.66 9.29 13.57
C HIS A 324 -0.68 8.96 12.08
N PRO A 325 -0.49 7.71 11.67
CA PRO A 325 -0.62 7.32 10.27
C PRO A 325 -2.03 7.62 9.76
N ARG A 326 -2.09 7.97 8.49
CA ARG A 326 -3.33 8.27 7.75
C ARG A 326 -3.27 7.54 6.45
N GLU A 327 -4.34 6.85 6.14
CA GLU A 327 -4.45 5.90 5.05
C GLU A 327 -5.79 6.01 4.35
N LEU A 328 -5.90 5.42 3.17
CA LEU A 328 -7.15 5.24 2.44
C LEU A 328 -7.56 3.77 2.49
N ALA A 329 -8.86 3.50 2.67
CA ALA A 329 -9.42 2.15 2.69
C ALA A 329 -10.95 2.22 2.58
N ASP A 330 -11.61 1.21 2.02
CA ASP A 330 -13.08 1.14 1.95
C ASP A 330 -13.66 0.52 3.24
N MET A 331 -13.83 1.34 4.28
CA MET A 331 -14.28 0.90 5.59
C MET A 331 -15.78 0.56 5.65
N ASN A 332 -16.53 0.89 4.62
CA ASN A 332 -17.99 0.71 4.63
C ASN A 332 -18.51 -0.22 3.52
N GLY A 333 -17.65 -0.69 2.61
CA GLY A 333 -17.96 -1.63 1.55
C GLY A 333 -18.77 -1.01 0.40
N ASP A 334 -18.67 0.31 0.18
CA ASP A 334 -19.38 0.97 -0.90
C ASP A 334 -18.55 1.15 -2.17
N GLY A 335 -17.32 0.65 -2.18
CA GLY A 335 -16.38 0.73 -3.29
C GLY A 335 -15.72 2.11 -3.41
N ILE A 336 -15.82 2.96 -2.39
CA ILE A 336 -15.20 4.28 -2.33
C ILE A 336 -14.23 4.30 -1.15
N GLU A 337 -12.98 4.65 -1.41
CA GLU A 337 -12.02 4.74 -0.33
C GLU A 337 -12.32 5.88 0.64
N ASP A 338 -12.19 5.56 1.92
CA ASP A 338 -12.41 6.44 3.05
C ASP A 338 -11.07 6.92 3.61
N ILE A 339 -11.07 8.04 4.30
CA ILE A 339 -9.88 8.49 5.04
C ILE A 339 -9.88 7.84 6.42
N VAL A 340 -8.86 7.03 6.68
CA VAL A 340 -8.62 6.39 7.98
C VAL A 340 -7.43 7.06 8.65
N GLY A 341 -7.56 7.41 9.92
CA GLY A 341 -6.46 7.99 10.68
C GLY A 341 -6.35 7.38 12.08
N PHE A 342 -5.15 6.95 12.43
CA PHE A 342 -4.84 6.44 13.76
C PHE A 342 -4.38 7.60 14.65
N GLY A 343 -5.35 8.27 15.28
CA GLY A 343 -5.12 9.47 16.07
C GLY A 343 -4.72 9.20 17.51
N TYR A 344 -4.68 10.26 18.33
CA TYR A 344 -4.34 10.11 19.75
C TYR A 344 -5.34 9.20 20.48
N GLY A 345 -6.66 9.39 20.26
CA GLY A 345 -7.73 8.67 20.98
C GLY A 345 -8.13 7.34 20.37
N GLY A 346 -7.67 7.00 19.18
CA GLY A 346 -8.09 5.78 18.46
C GLY A 346 -8.14 5.99 16.95
N THR A 347 -8.93 5.14 16.28
CA THR A 347 -9.14 5.15 14.84
C THR A 347 -10.27 6.09 14.46
N TRP A 348 -9.96 7.05 13.60
CA TRP A 348 -10.88 8.04 13.06
C TRP A 348 -11.16 7.74 11.60
N VAL A 349 -12.42 7.81 11.19
CA VAL A 349 -12.82 7.60 9.80
C VAL A 349 -13.59 8.80 9.27
N SER A 350 -13.36 9.14 8.02
CA SER A 350 -14.15 10.13 7.26
C SER A 350 -14.53 9.51 5.92
N TYR A 351 -15.76 9.06 5.80
CA TYR A 351 -16.26 8.31 4.64
C TYR A 351 -16.31 9.15 3.37
N GLY A 352 -15.70 8.61 2.31
CA GLY A 352 -15.79 9.13 0.95
C GLY A 352 -17.22 9.01 0.39
N ARG A 353 -17.54 9.78 -0.63
CA ARG A 353 -18.87 9.77 -1.24
C ARG A 353 -18.83 10.13 -2.72
N ALA A 354 -19.66 9.49 -3.52
CA ALA A 354 -19.80 9.70 -4.96
C ALA A 354 -20.08 11.16 -5.40
N ASN A 355 -20.47 12.04 -4.48
CA ASN A 355 -20.68 13.46 -4.79
C ASN A 355 -19.44 14.32 -4.51
N ASN A 356 -18.28 13.75 -4.42
CA ASN A 356 -17.01 14.42 -4.14
C ASN A 356 -16.99 15.13 -2.76
N THR A 357 -17.66 14.57 -1.76
CA THR A 357 -17.66 15.05 -0.38
C THR A 357 -17.24 13.92 0.57
N PHE A 358 -16.94 14.30 1.79
CA PHE A 358 -16.62 13.34 2.87
C PHE A 358 -17.59 13.54 4.03
N SER A 359 -17.76 12.49 4.83
CA SER A 359 -18.45 12.62 6.11
C SER A 359 -17.63 13.48 7.08
N THR A 360 -18.28 13.99 8.12
CA THR A 360 -17.53 14.57 9.24
C THR A 360 -16.70 13.46 9.90
N PRO A 361 -15.39 13.64 10.11
CA PRO A 361 -14.56 12.65 10.77
C PRO A 361 -15.11 12.25 12.14
N ALA A 362 -15.23 10.96 12.39
CA ALA A 362 -15.70 10.40 13.64
C ALA A 362 -14.65 9.46 14.25
N LEU A 363 -14.59 9.38 15.59
CA LEU A 363 -13.85 8.35 16.27
C LEU A 363 -14.70 7.07 16.24
N GLU A 364 -14.40 6.16 15.32
CA GLU A 364 -15.15 4.92 15.17
C GLU A 364 -14.71 3.87 16.20
N VAL A 365 -13.40 3.81 16.48
CA VAL A 365 -12.83 2.84 17.41
C VAL A 365 -11.92 3.51 18.42
N ALA A 366 -12.17 3.34 19.72
CA ALA A 366 -11.32 3.85 20.79
C ALA A 366 -10.11 2.92 21.05
N ASN A 367 -9.46 2.46 19.99
CA ASN A 367 -8.27 1.63 19.98
C ASN A 367 -7.34 2.03 18.83
N PHE A 368 -6.16 1.42 18.76
CA PHE A 368 -5.12 1.64 17.75
C PHE A 368 -4.49 3.05 17.75
N GLY A 369 -4.82 3.88 18.72
CA GLY A 369 -4.28 5.21 18.88
C GLY A 369 -3.13 5.30 19.88
N VAL A 370 -2.49 6.47 19.91
CA VAL A 370 -1.33 6.73 20.79
C VAL A 370 -1.69 6.58 22.28
N ALA A 371 -2.90 7.00 22.70
CA ALA A 371 -3.36 6.86 24.09
C ALA A 371 -3.47 5.39 24.54
N GLN A 372 -3.66 4.46 23.62
CA GLN A 372 -3.67 3.02 23.89
C GLN A 372 -2.27 2.39 23.73
N GLY A 373 -1.25 3.19 23.46
CA GLY A 373 0.15 2.76 23.37
C GLY A 373 0.61 2.31 21.99
N TRP A 374 -0.17 2.56 20.94
CA TRP A 374 0.20 2.21 19.58
C TRP A 374 1.20 3.22 19.00
N THR A 375 2.27 2.69 18.40
CA THR A 375 3.31 3.47 17.72
C THR A 375 3.80 2.70 16.50
N GLU A 376 4.08 3.37 15.39
CA GLU A 376 4.60 2.75 14.15
C GLU A 376 5.91 1.99 14.37
N GLU A 377 6.78 2.49 15.21
CA GLU A 377 8.06 1.86 15.49
C GLU A 377 7.95 0.47 16.15
N ARG A 378 6.81 0.13 16.75
CA ARG A 378 6.67 -1.11 17.55
C ARG A 378 5.43 -1.92 17.23
N PHE A 379 4.35 -1.27 16.92
CA PHE A 379 3.02 -1.87 16.79
C PHE A 379 2.35 -1.38 15.52
N PRO A 380 2.74 -1.91 14.35
CA PRO A 380 2.17 -1.50 13.07
C PRO A 380 0.70 -1.88 12.99
N ARG A 381 -0.03 -1.12 12.20
CA ARG A 381 -1.44 -1.31 11.86
C ARG A 381 -1.54 -1.41 10.36
N GLU A 382 -2.39 -2.31 9.90
CA GLU A 382 -2.69 -2.57 8.50
C GLU A 382 -4.21 -2.47 8.29
N LEU A 383 -4.62 -2.13 7.10
CA LEU A 383 -6.01 -2.10 6.68
C LEU A 383 -6.24 -3.15 5.58
N GLY A 384 -7.36 -3.87 5.65
CA GLY A 384 -7.73 -4.84 4.62
C GLY A 384 -8.90 -5.71 5.03
N ASP A 385 -9.63 -6.23 4.07
CA ASP A 385 -10.77 -7.13 4.28
C ASP A 385 -10.30 -8.53 4.71
N VAL A 386 -10.24 -8.76 6.03
CA VAL A 386 -9.74 -10.04 6.57
C VAL A 386 -10.85 -11.10 6.73
N ASN A 387 -12.12 -10.69 6.60
CA ASN A 387 -13.26 -11.58 6.76
C ASN A 387 -14.02 -11.89 5.47
N GLY A 388 -13.75 -11.16 4.37
CA GLY A 388 -14.36 -11.35 3.05
C GLY A 388 -15.75 -10.74 2.93
N ASP A 389 -16.07 -9.69 3.73
CA ASP A 389 -17.37 -9.04 3.67
C ASP A 389 -17.41 -7.79 2.76
N GLY A 390 -16.27 -7.45 2.17
CA GLY A 390 -16.10 -6.35 1.26
C GLY A 390 -15.82 -5.01 1.95
N ARG A 391 -15.46 -5.02 3.22
CA ARG A 391 -15.04 -3.85 3.99
C ARG A 391 -13.62 -4.06 4.50
N ASP A 392 -12.85 -3.00 4.47
CA ASP A 392 -11.54 -3.06 5.09
C ASP A 392 -11.66 -3.00 6.62
N ASP A 393 -10.94 -3.89 7.26
CA ASP A 393 -10.83 -4.03 8.70
C ASP A 393 -9.50 -3.44 9.20
N VAL A 394 -9.42 -3.16 10.50
CA VAL A 394 -8.16 -2.73 11.13
C VAL A 394 -7.48 -3.91 11.79
N VAL A 395 -6.25 -4.21 11.37
CA VAL A 395 -5.38 -5.22 11.98
C VAL A 395 -4.21 -4.54 12.69
N GLY A 396 -4.09 -4.72 13.98
CA GLY A 396 -3.00 -4.17 14.77
C GLY A 396 -2.13 -5.23 15.43
N PHE A 397 -0.81 -5.18 15.16
CA PHE A 397 0.15 -6.12 15.75
C PHE A 397 0.71 -5.56 17.07
N GLY A 398 0.02 -5.86 18.17
CA GLY A 398 0.29 -5.26 19.47
C GLY A 398 1.40 -5.92 20.29
N TYR A 399 1.46 -5.54 21.59
CA TYR A 399 2.49 -6.04 22.50
C TYR A 399 2.39 -7.55 22.72
N SER A 400 1.20 -8.05 23.07
CA SER A 400 0.94 -9.48 23.37
C SER A 400 -0.16 -10.11 22.52
N SER A 401 -0.82 -9.34 21.70
CA SER A 401 -1.92 -9.80 20.85
C SER A 401 -1.93 -9.04 19.52
N THR A 402 -2.35 -9.74 18.47
CA THR A 402 -2.88 -9.13 17.25
C THR A 402 -4.35 -8.87 17.48
N PHE A 403 -4.76 -7.67 17.19
CA PHE A 403 -6.14 -7.21 17.33
C PHE A 403 -6.74 -7.01 15.95
N VAL A 404 -7.98 -7.39 15.78
CA VAL A 404 -8.77 -7.11 14.59
C VAL A 404 -10.03 -6.38 15.02
N GLU A 405 -10.33 -5.30 14.32
CA GLU A 405 -11.58 -4.56 14.44
C GLU A 405 -12.29 -4.62 13.12
N LEU A 406 -13.48 -5.21 13.10
CA LEU A 406 -14.29 -5.40 11.89
C LEU A 406 -15.22 -4.20 11.67
N PHE A 407 -15.34 -3.74 10.43
CA PHE A 407 -16.13 -2.57 10.02
C PHE A 407 -17.41 -2.90 9.25
#